data_1668f30a511ebe93efee97d1b5aa85e7
#
_entry.id   1668f30a511ebe93efee97d1b5aa85e7
#
_cell.length_a   1.000
_cell.length_b   1.000
_cell.length_c   1.000
_cell.angle_alpha   90.00
_cell.angle_beta   90.00
_cell.angle_gamma   90.00
#
_symmetry.space_group_name_H-M   'P 1'
#
loop_
_entity.id
_entity.type
_entity.pdbx_description
1 polymer ?
#
loop_
_entity_poly.entity_id
_entity_poly.type
_entity_poly.pdbx_seq_one_letter_code
_entity_poly.pdbx_strand_id
1 'polypeptide(L)'
;MKKLLFLLFGLISIESFAQSFIPNTPTLDLKSYILIEPNTNTVIASFNEDAPIEPASMTKVMSSYVVADQIANDFLSLDDSVLISEKAWRMEGSKMFIEQGKRVSVLDLLKGIIIQSGNDATVALAEYVGGTEDGFVDLMNSYAASMGLSNTLFQNSTGLPDGNHFSSAKDLATMTSLLIDNFPETYSLYKEKYFTFNNIRQPNRNRLLWKDNSSDGVKTGHTESAGYCPVSYTHLTLPTIRMV
;
A
#
# COMPACT_ATOMS: atom_id res chain seq x y z
N MET A 1 68.08 -26.03 -42.93
CA MET A 1 66.60 -26.00 -43.08
C MET A 1 66.01 -26.18 -41.68
N LYS A 2 65.61 -25.05 -41.06
CA LYS A 2 64.99 -25.04 -39.70
C LYS A 2 63.48 -25.11 -39.86
N LYS A 3 62.85 -26.17 -39.35
CA LYS A 3 61.39 -26.29 -39.31
C LYS A 3 60.88 -25.52 -38.13
N LEU A 4 60.09 -24.44 -38.38
CA LEU A 4 59.41 -23.65 -37.41
C LEU A 4 58.06 -24.34 -37.07
N LEU A 5 57.94 -24.81 -35.84
CA LEU A 5 56.75 -25.45 -35.30
C LEU A 5 55.88 -24.36 -34.71
N PHE A 6 54.75 -24.00 -35.36
CA PHE A 6 53.75 -23.11 -34.80
C PHE A 6 52.85 -23.88 -33.82
N LEU A 7 52.96 -23.58 -32.54
CA LEU A 7 52.04 -24.06 -31.51
C LEU A 7 50.82 -23.15 -31.50
N LEU A 8 49.70 -23.66 -32.02
CA LEU A 8 48.40 -22.97 -31.97
C LEU A 8 47.80 -23.20 -30.57
N PHE A 9 47.95 -22.26 -29.66
CA PHE A 9 47.23 -22.27 -28.39
C PHE A 9 45.78 -21.83 -28.67
N GLY A 10 44.85 -22.78 -28.71
CA GLY A 10 43.43 -22.50 -28.72
C GLY A 10 43.00 -21.95 -27.37
N LEU A 11 42.66 -20.68 -27.32
CA LEU A 11 41.94 -20.08 -26.19
C LEU A 11 40.55 -20.70 -26.08
N ILE A 12 40.41 -21.69 -25.21
CA ILE A 12 39.10 -22.19 -24.82
C ILE A 12 38.56 -21.17 -23.80
N SER A 13 37.68 -20.30 -24.24
CA SER A 13 36.88 -19.46 -23.35
C SER A 13 35.91 -20.34 -22.58
N ILE A 14 36.24 -20.67 -21.34
CA ILE A 14 35.29 -21.30 -20.42
C ILE A 14 34.28 -20.19 -20.01
N GLU A 15 33.15 -20.15 -20.68
CA GLU A 15 32.02 -19.36 -20.19
C GLU A 15 31.57 -20.00 -18.89
N SER A 16 31.96 -19.38 -17.78
CA SER A 16 31.49 -19.74 -16.45
C SER A 16 30.02 -19.28 -16.35
N PHE A 17 29.07 -20.16 -16.64
CA PHE A 17 27.68 -19.95 -16.28
C PHE A 17 27.60 -19.93 -14.75
N ALA A 18 27.66 -18.76 -14.18
CA ALA A 18 27.26 -18.58 -12.79
C ALA A 18 25.76 -18.93 -12.72
N GLN A 19 25.45 -20.17 -12.32
CA GLN A 19 24.08 -20.52 -11.95
C GLN A 19 23.71 -19.64 -10.74
N SER A 20 22.92 -18.60 -11.00
CA SER A 20 22.27 -17.88 -9.92
C SER A 20 21.35 -18.87 -9.22
N PHE A 21 21.69 -19.22 -7.98
CA PHE A 21 20.84 -20.03 -7.11
C PHE A 21 19.68 -19.15 -6.65
N ILE A 22 18.69 -18.94 -7.54
CA ILE A 22 17.44 -18.29 -7.16
C ILE A 22 16.59 -19.40 -6.54
N PRO A 23 16.30 -19.33 -5.23
CA PRO A 23 15.43 -20.32 -4.60
C PRO A 23 14.08 -20.33 -5.30
N ASN A 24 13.49 -21.50 -5.46
CA ASN A 24 12.13 -21.58 -5.97
C ASN A 24 11.20 -20.82 -5.04
N THR A 25 10.28 -20.03 -5.61
CA THR A 25 9.24 -19.36 -4.87
C THR A 25 8.44 -20.38 -4.04
N PRO A 26 8.23 -20.16 -2.73
CA PRO A 26 7.44 -21.09 -1.94
C PRO A 26 6.02 -21.18 -2.48
N THR A 27 5.44 -22.37 -2.45
CA THR A 27 4.03 -22.56 -2.76
C THR A 27 3.20 -22.00 -1.61
N LEU A 28 2.43 -20.96 -1.88
CA LEU A 28 1.55 -20.29 -0.91
C LEU A 28 0.10 -20.54 -1.30
N ASP A 29 -0.75 -20.82 -0.31
CA ASP A 29 -2.20 -20.92 -0.51
C ASP A 29 -2.82 -19.50 -0.52
N LEU A 30 -2.55 -18.78 -1.61
CA LEU A 30 -2.99 -17.40 -1.84
C LEU A 30 -3.66 -17.27 -3.20
N LYS A 31 -4.67 -16.42 -3.30
CA LYS A 31 -5.35 -16.09 -4.58
C LYS A 31 -4.42 -15.36 -5.55
N SER A 32 -3.62 -14.44 -5.01
CA SER A 32 -2.70 -13.60 -5.78
C SER A 32 -1.64 -13.02 -4.84
N TYR A 33 -0.44 -12.78 -5.35
CA TYR A 33 0.60 -12.01 -4.65
C TYR A 33 1.63 -11.44 -5.62
N ILE A 34 2.34 -10.44 -5.17
CA ILE A 34 3.53 -9.91 -5.80
C ILE A 34 4.54 -9.48 -4.73
N LEU A 35 5.80 -9.72 -4.99
CA LEU A 35 6.94 -9.19 -4.25
C LEU A 35 7.83 -8.43 -5.22
N ILE A 36 8.02 -7.14 -4.98
CA ILE A 36 8.84 -6.26 -5.82
C ILE A 36 9.98 -5.63 -5.01
N GLU A 37 11.06 -5.33 -5.68
CA GLU A 37 12.06 -4.37 -5.24
C GLU A 37 11.64 -3.00 -5.78
N PRO A 38 11.23 -2.05 -4.93
CA PRO A 38 10.51 -0.85 -5.37
C PRO A 38 11.38 0.15 -6.13
N ASN A 39 12.70 0.25 -5.82
CA ASN A 39 13.56 1.23 -6.49
C ASN A 39 13.82 0.89 -7.98
N THR A 40 13.79 -0.40 -8.32
CA THR A 40 14.03 -0.88 -9.69
C THR A 40 12.77 -1.42 -10.36
N ASN A 41 11.64 -1.50 -9.62
CA ASN A 41 10.42 -2.20 -10.02
C ASN A 41 10.65 -3.67 -10.43
N THR A 42 11.72 -4.29 -9.90
CA THR A 42 12.02 -5.68 -10.21
C THR A 42 11.06 -6.61 -9.48
N VAL A 43 10.31 -7.41 -10.25
CA VAL A 43 9.48 -8.47 -9.67
C VAL A 43 10.38 -9.61 -9.21
N ILE A 44 10.38 -9.87 -7.90
CA ILE A 44 11.15 -10.96 -7.27
C ILE A 44 10.34 -12.26 -7.31
N ALA A 45 9.04 -12.17 -7.03
CA ALA A 45 8.12 -13.29 -7.07
C ALA A 45 6.69 -12.79 -7.30
N SER A 46 5.90 -13.53 -8.05
CA SER A 46 4.49 -13.21 -8.24
C SER A 46 3.66 -14.46 -8.54
N PHE A 47 2.37 -14.34 -8.33
CA PHE A 47 1.36 -15.31 -8.72
C PHE A 47 0.03 -14.60 -8.94
N ASN A 48 -0.54 -14.72 -10.13
CA ASN A 48 -1.79 -14.08 -10.52
C ASN A 48 -1.82 -12.58 -10.19
N GLU A 49 -0.69 -11.87 -10.34
CA GLU A 49 -0.51 -10.49 -9.88
C GLU A 49 -1.44 -9.48 -10.55
N ASP A 50 -1.92 -9.76 -11.75
CA ASP A 50 -2.87 -8.93 -12.50
C ASP A 50 -4.34 -9.38 -12.31
N ALA A 51 -4.58 -10.48 -11.58
CA ALA A 51 -5.93 -10.97 -11.36
C ALA A 51 -6.76 -10.00 -10.49
N PRO A 52 -8.01 -9.69 -10.87
CA PRO A 52 -8.89 -8.87 -10.06
C PRO A 52 -9.19 -9.55 -8.71
N ILE A 53 -8.99 -8.81 -7.64
CA ILE A 53 -9.30 -9.21 -6.26
C ILE A 53 -10.10 -8.12 -5.56
N GLU A 54 -10.87 -8.48 -4.56
CA GLU A 54 -11.46 -7.51 -3.64
C GLU A 54 -10.37 -6.94 -2.72
N PRO A 55 -10.06 -5.64 -2.79
CA PRO A 55 -8.97 -5.06 -2.01
C PRO A 55 -9.32 -4.87 -0.54
N ALA A 56 -10.58 -4.93 -0.16
CA ALA A 56 -11.04 -4.59 1.18
C ALA A 56 -10.42 -3.25 1.64
N SER A 57 -10.02 -3.14 2.91
CA SER A 57 -9.43 -1.90 3.44
C SER A 57 -8.04 -1.53 2.89
N MET A 58 -7.46 -2.31 1.97
CA MET A 58 -6.29 -1.83 1.20
C MET A 58 -6.67 -0.68 0.26
N THR A 59 -7.94 -0.53 -0.12
CA THR A 59 -8.52 0.65 -0.78
C THR A 59 -8.09 1.96 -0.13
N LYS A 60 -7.97 1.96 1.20
CA LYS A 60 -7.58 3.16 1.96
C LYS A 60 -6.15 3.65 1.71
N VAL A 61 -5.33 2.87 1.03
CA VAL A 61 -4.03 3.35 0.52
C VAL A 61 -4.29 4.44 -0.53
N MET A 62 -5.23 4.20 -1.47
CA MET A 62 -5.64 5.24 -2.43
C MET A 62 -6.32 6.42 -1.73
N SER A 63 -7.20 6.16 -0.78
CA SER A 63 -7.85 7.25 -0.03
C SER A 63 -6.81 8.14 0.69
N SER A 64 -5.79 7.52 1.29
CA SER A 64 -4.68 8.26 1.92
C SER A 64 -3.81 8.98 0.89
N TYR A 65 -3.61 8.39 -0.29
CA TYR A 65 -2.85 9.00 -1.38
C TYR A 65 -3.52 10.29 -1.87
N VAL A 66 -4.84 10.24 -2.15
CA VAL A 66 -5.60 11.41 -2.58
C VAL A 66 -5.52 12.52 -1.55
N VAL A 67 -5.71 12.20 -0.27
CA VAL A 67 -5.60 13.18 0.83
C VAL A 67 -4.19 13.76 0.91
N ALA A 68 -3.15 12.92 0.79
CA ALA A 68 -1.76 13.35 0.82
C ALA A 68 -1.41 14.29 -0.34
N ASP A 69 -1.92 14.02 -1.53
CA ASP A 69 -1.74 14.89 -2.70
C ASP A 69 -2.41 16.25 -2.52
N GLN A 70 -3.63 16.29 -1.95
CA GLN A 70 -4.30 17.56 -1.63
C GLN A 70 -3.52 18.38 -0.60
N ILE A 71 -2.88 17.73 0.38
CA ILE A 71 -2.02 18.40 1.36
C ILE A 71 -0.75 18.93 0.69
N ALA A 72 -0.10 18.12 -0.15
CA ALA A 72 1.14 18.50 -0.83
C ALA A 72 0.95 19.67 -1.82
N ASN A 73 -0.26 19.84 -2.34
CA ASN A 73 -0.63 20.93 -3.24
C ASN A 73 -1.28 22.14 -2.53
N ASP A 74 -1.24 22.21 -1.20
CA ASP A 74 -1.80 23.28 -0.38
C ASP A 74 -3.33 23.49 -0.54
N PHE A 75 -4.06 22.48 -1.05
CA PHE A 75 -5.53 22.49 -1.09
C PHE A 75 -6.14 22.05 0.24
N LEU A 76 -5.38 21.40 1.09
CA LEU A 76 -5.79 20.84 2.37
C LEU A 76 -4.68 21.04 3.41
N SER A 77 -5.03 21.42 4.63
CA SER A 77 -4.11 21.47 5.76
C SER A 77 -4.39 20.33 6.75
N LEU A 78 -3.34 19.81 7.39
CA LEU A 78 -3.48 18.83 8.48
C LEU A 78 -4.30 19.37 9.66
N ASP A 79 -4.28 20.70 9.86
CA ASP A 79 -5.01 21.39 10.95
C ASP A 79 -6.45 21.76 10.55
N ASP A 80 -6.86 21.56 9.29
CA ASP A 80 -8.22 21.81 8.86
C ASP A 80 -9.21 21.01 9.69
N SER A 81 -10.36 21.64 9.96
CA SER A 81 -11.36 21.13 10.89
C SER A 81 -12.58 20.62 10.13
N VAL A 82 -12.71 19.32 9.98
CA VAL A 82 -13.74 18.61 9.25
C VAL A 82 -15.00 18.44 10.09
N LEU A 83 -16.14 18.92 9.60
CA LEU A 83 -17.43 18.68 10.24
C LEU A 83 -17.91 17.25 9.91
N ILE A 84 -18.19 16.47 10.97
CA ILE A 84 -18.60 15.08 10.81
C ILE A 84 -20.07 14.98 10.44
N SER A 85 -20.35 14.42 9.28
CA SER A 85 -21.70 14.14 8.77
C SER A 85 -22.35 12.95 9.49
N GLU A 86 -23.66 12.83 9.35
CA GLU A 86 -24.40 11.65 9.81
C GLU A 86 -23.96 10.39 9.05
N LYS A 87 -23.70 10.50 7.74
CA LYS A 87 -23.22 9.39 6.91
C LYS A 87 -21.91 8.84 7.45
N ALA A 88 -20.91 9.69 7.65
CA ALA A 88 -19.61 9.29 8.17
C ALA A 88 -19.72 8.65 9.56
N TRP A 89 -20.47 9.27 10.48
CA TRP A 89 -20.66 8.74 11.83
C TRP A 89 -21.34 7.37 11.85
N ARG A 90 -22.32 7.12 10.96
CA ARG A 90 -23.06 5.85 10.88
C ARG A 90 -22.30 4.73 10.20
N MET A 91 -21.14 5.00 9.56
CA MET A 91 -20.40 3.98 8.83
C MET A 91 -20.18 2.73 9.68
N GLU A 92 -20.37 1.58 9.05
CA GLU A 92 -20.17 0.28 9.68
C GLU A 92 -18.72 -0.21 9.57
N GLY A 93 -18.40 -1.31 10.25
CA GLY A 93 -17.08 -1.93 10.25
C GLY A 93 -16.09 -1.26 11.20
N SER A 94 -14.84 -1.10 10.78
CA SER A 94 -13.79 -0.47 11.60
C SER A 94 -14.05 1.02 11.79
N LYS A 95 -13.89 1.52 13.01
CA LYS A 95 -14.15 2.93 13.39
C LYS A 95 -13.04 3.53 14.21
N MET A 96 -12.79 4.83 14.07
CA MET A 96 -12.05 5.61 15.05
C MET A 96 -12.95 6.23 16.12
N PHE A 97 -14.28 6.10 15.98
CA PHE A 97 -15.34 6.60 16.88
C PHE A 97 -15.48 8.12 16.86
N ILE A 98 -15.60 8.69 15.66
CA ILE A 98 -16.01 10.09 15.48
C ILE A 98 -17.50 10.27 15.85
N GLU A 99 -17.89 11.50 16.19
CA GLU A 99 -19.26 11.85 16.59
C GLU A 99 -19.88 12.83 15.60
N GLN A 100 -21.15 12.58 15.21
CA GLN A 100 -21.91 13.47 14.34
C GLN A 100 -21.93 14.91 14.87
N GLY A 101 -21.76 15.87 13.98
CA GLY A 101 -21.80 17.30 14.29
C GLY A 101 -20.58 17.84 15.04
N LYS A 102 -19.63 16.97 15.40
CA LYS A 102 -18.33 17.40 15.94
C LYS A 102 -17.38 17.78 14.81
N ARG A 103 -16.32 18.46 15.16
CA ARG A 103 -15.23 18.77 14.26
C ARG A 103 -13.98 17.98 14.64
N VAL A 104 -13.31 17.42 13.64
CA VAL A 104 -12.10 16.60 13.82
C VAL A 104 -11.04 17.09 12.84
N SER A 105 -9.78 17.15 13.26
CA SER A 105 -8.70 17.58 12.38
C SER A 105 -8.45 16.57 11.24
N VAL A 106 -7.98 17.07 10.09
CA VAL A 106 -7.56 16.21 8.97
C VAL A 106 -6.50 15.22 9.44
N LEU A 107 -5.54 15.65 10.27
CA LEU A 107 -4.50 14.78 10.82
C LEU A 107 -5.09 13.62 11.63
N ASP A 108 -6.05 13.89 12.53
CA ASP A 108 -6.66 12.83 13.34
C ASP A 108 -7.47 11.86 12.48
N LEU A 109 -8.22 12.37 11.51
CA LEU A 109 -8.96 11.53 10.56
C LEU A 109 -8.01 10.66 9.74
N LEU A 110 -6.89 11.21 9.23
CA LEU A 110 -5.89 10.48 8.48
C LEU A 110 -5.23 9.39 9.34
N LYS A 111 -4.90 9.67 10.60
CA LYS A 111 -4.44 8.65 11.56
C LYS A 111 -5.50 7.58 11.81
N GLY A 112 -6.77 7.97 11.92
CA GLY A 112 -7.89 7.04 12.04
C GLY A 112 -8.00 6.09 10.84
N ILE A 113 -7.81 6.58 9.61
CA ILE A 113 -7.78 5.80 8.38
C ILE A 113 -6.62 4.80 8.38
N ILE A 114 -5.42 5.29 8.67
CA ILE A 114 -4.17 4.53 8.54
C ILE A 114 -4.05 3.49 9.64
N ILE A 115 -4.19 3.91 10.89
CA ILE A 115 -3.87 3.07 12.06
C ILE A 115 -5.03 2.13 12.39
N GLN A 116 -6.24 2.68 12.52
CA GLN A 116 -7.42 1.91 12.92
C GLN A 116 -8.19 1.35 11.73
N SER A 117 -7.92 1.84 10.52
CA SER A 117 -8.70 1.50 9.33
C SER A 117 -10.15 1.99 9.41
N GLY A 118 -10.39 3.13 10.06
CA GLY A 118 -11.72 3.69 10.34
C GLY A 118 -12.49 4.03 9.07
N ASN A 119 -13.63 3.38 8.86
CA ASN A 119 -14.53 3.70 7.74
C ASN A 119 -15.19 5.06 7.96
N ASP A 120 -15.54 5.37 9.21
CA ASP A 120 -16.08 6.66 9.63
C ASP A 120 -15.12 7.81 9.29
N ALA A 121 -13.86 7.70 9.64
CA ALA A 121 -12.83 8.68 9.29
C ALA A 121 -12.62 8.79 7.78
N THR A 122 -12.67 7.66 7.07
CA THR A 122 -12.47 7.64 5.62
C THR A 122 -13.57 8.40 4.89
N VAL A 123 -14.84 8.12 5.23
CA VAL A 123 -15.98 8.83 4.62
C VAL A 123 -15.98 10.31 5.00
N ALA A 124 -15.62 10.66 6.23
CA ALA A 124 -15.53 12.08 6.64
C ALA A 124 -14.50 12.86 5.79
N LEU A 125 -13.29 12.29 5.54
CA LEU A 125 -12.32 12.92 4.67
C LEU A 125 -12.73 12.89 3.20
N ALA A 126 -13.36 11.81 2.75
CA ALA A 126 -13.87 11.70 1.39
C ALA A 126 -14.91 12.79 1.08
N GLU A 127 -15.86 13.01 1.99
CA GLU A 127 -16.85 14.09 1.85
C GLU A 127 -16.20 15.48 1.90
N TYR A 128 -15.20 15.66 2.74
CA TYR A 128 -14.51 16.96 2.87
C TYR A 128 -13.71 17.33 1.63
N VAL A 129 -12.98 16.36 1.07
CA VAL A 129 -12.12 16.57 -0.12
C VAL A 129 -12.92 16.55 -1.41
N GLY A 130 -13.83 15.59 -1.57
CA GLY A 130 -14.60 15.39 -2.79
C GLY A 130 -15.93 16.15 -2.83
N GLY A 131 -16.31 16.85 -1.73
CA GLY A 131 -17.64 17.41 -1.55
C GLY A 131 -18.70 16.34 -1.23
N THR A 132 -18.55 15.16 -1.79
CA THR A 132 -19.32 13.94 -1.51
C THR A 132 -18.37 12.73 -1.56
N GLU A 133 -18.78 11.59 -0.99
CA GLU A 133 -17.98 10.36 -1.15
C GLU A 133 -17.89 9.95 -2.63
N ASP A 134 -18.97 10.11 -3.42
CA ASP A 134 -18.97 9.79 -4.85
C ASP A 134 -17.96 10.66 -5.62
N GLY A 135 -17.93 11.98 -5.36
CA GLY A 135 -16.94 12.88 -5.94
C GLY A 135 -15.49 12.50 -5.54
N PHE A 136 -15.30 12.01 -4.33
CA PHE A 136 -14.00 11.50 -3.91
C PHE A 136 -13.63 10.20 -4.62
N VAL A 137 -14.60 9.31 -4.87
CA VAL A 137 -14.39 8.07 -5.65
C VAL A 137 -14.01 8.39 -7.10
N ASP A 138 -14.61 9.42 -7.69
CA ASP A 138 -14.21 9.90 -9.03
C ASP A 138 -12.74 10.37 -9.03
N LEU A 139 -12.30 11.08 -7.97
CA LEU A 139 -10.89 11.43 -7.79
C LEU A 139 -10.02 10.17 -7.67
N MET A 140 -10.39 9.21 -6.81
CA MET A 140 -9.64 7.95 -6.66
C MET A 140 -9.45 7.23 -7.99
N ASN A 141 -10.49 7.14 -8.81
CA ASN A 141 -10.43 6.50 -10.13
C ASN A 141 -9.59 7.32 -11.12
N SER A 142 -9.63 8.65 -11.05
CA SER A 142 -8.77 9.51 -11.86
C SER A 142 -7.29 9.32 -11.51
N TYR A 143 -6.95 9.21 -10.22
CA TYR A 143 -5.58 8.87 -9.79
C TYR A 143 -5.20 7.47 -10.24
N ALA A 144 -6.08 6.47 -10.10
CA ALA A 144 -5.82 5.12 -10.55
C ALA A 144 -5.47 5.09 -12.06
N ALA A 145 -6.23 5.81 -12.88
CA ALA A 145 -5.97 5.94 -14.31
C ALA A 145 -4.61 6.64 -14.58
N SER A 146 -4.31 7.72 -13.88
CA SER A 146 -3.04 8.46 -14.04
C SER A 146 -1.81 7.65 -13.64
N MET A 147 -1.96 6.76 -12.66
CA MET A 147 -0.93 5.82 -12.20
C MET A 147 -0.80 4.58 -13.10
N GLY A 148 -1.70 4.39 -14.07
CA GLY A 148 -1.73 3.21 -14.95
C GLY A 148 -2.23 1.94 -14.26
N LEU A 149 -3.06 2.06 -13.22
CA LEU A 149 -3.64 0.92 -12.50
C LEU A 149 -4.78 0.30 -13.32
N SER A 150 -4.41 -0.53 -14.29
CA SER A 150 -5.35 -1.04 -15.31
C SER A 150 -6.33 -2.10 -14.81
N ASN A 151 -6.07 -2.68 -13.64
CA ASN A 151 -6.91 -3.69 -13.00
C ASN A 151 -7.53 -3.18 -11.69
N THR A 152 -7.83 -1.88 -11.63
CA THR A 152 -8.36 -1.23 -10.42
C THR A 152 -9.57 -0.37 -10.76
N LEU A 153 -10.65 -0.57 -10.00
CA LEU A 153 -11.83 0.30 -10.01
C LEU A 153 -12.38 0.43 -8.60
N PHE A 154 -12.52 1.66 -8.14
CA PHE A 154 -13.10 1.97 -6.84
C PHE A 154 -14.57 2.34 -6.97
N GLN A 155 -15.42 1.84 -6.04
CA GLN A 155 -16.84 2.17 -5.92
C GLN A 155 -17.17 2.90 -4.63
N ASN A 156 -16.25 2.85 -3.65
CA ASN A 156 -16.34 3.57 -2.40
C ASN A 156 -14.94 3.88 -1.85
N SER A 157 -14.88 4.77 -0.87
CA SER A 157 -13.62 5.23 -0.27
C SER A 157 -13.02 4.24 0.73
N THR A 158 -13.79 3.28 1.21
CA THR A 158 -13.47 2.45 2.38
C THR A 158 -12.97 1.05 2.06
N GLY A 159 -13.35 0.51 0.90
CA GLY A 159 -13.14 -0.88 0.52
C GLY A 159 -14.19 -1.84 1.09
N LEU A 160 -15.36 -1.33 1.44
CA LEU A 160 -16.52 -2.18 1.72
C LEU A 160 -16.91 -2.94 0.45
N PRO A 161 -17.46 -4.17 0.57
CA PRO A 161 -17.81 -4.98 -0.59
C PRO A 161 -18.77 -4.28 -1.56
N ASP A 162 -18.41 -4.32 -2.85
CA ASP A 162 -19.24 -3.93 -3.96
C ASP A 162 -18.84 -4.78 -5.17
N GLY A 163 -19.79 -5.21 -5.98
CA GLY A 163 -19.54 -6.14 -7.09
C GLY A 163 -18.58 -5.62 -8.17
N ASN A 164 -18.40 -4.30 -8.25
CA ASN A 164 -17.49 -3.65 -9.20
C ASN A 164 -16.27 -3.01 -8.51
N HIS A 165 -16.05 -3.25 -7.22
CA HIS A 165 -14.93 -2.73 -6.48
C HIS A 165 -13.80 -3.76 -6.46
N PHE A 166 -12.76 -3.52 -7.25
CA PHE A 166 -11.64 -4.45 -7.37
C PHE A 166 -10.30 -3.73 -7.56
N SER A 167 -9.24 -4.46 -7.32
CA SER A 167 -7.85 -4.10 -7.64
C SER A 167 -7.07 -5.37 -7.98
N SER A 168 -5.76 -5.25 -8.19
CA SER A 168 -4.85 -6.39 -8.34
C SER A 168 -3.67 -6.27 -7.38
N ALA A 169 -2.96 -7.39 -7.15
CA ALA A 169 -1.77 -7.36 -6.31
C ALA A 169 -0.71 -6.40 -6.87
N LYS A 170 -0.55 -6.35 -8.19
CA LYS A 170 0.38 -5.46 -8.88
C LYS A 170 -0.03 -3.99 -8.75
N ASP A 171 -1.29 -3.66 -8.97
CA ASP A 171 -1.79 -2.29 -8.86
C ASP A 171 -1.68 -1.78 -7.41
N LEU A 172 -1.99 -2.62 -6.42
CA LEU A 172 -1.80 -2.30 -5.00
C LEU A 172 -0.34 -2.05 -4.65
N ALA A 173 0.59 -2.83 -5.19
CA ALA A 173 2.02 -2.62 -4.99
C ALA A 173 2.49 -1.31 -5.65
N THR A 174 2.05 -1.03 -6.88
CA THR A 174 2.36 0.21 -7.61
C THR A 174 1.86 1.44 -6.86
N MET A 175 0.59 1.44 -6.47
CA MET A 175 -0.01 2.53 -5.69
C MET A 175 0.70 2.75 -4.37
N THR A 176 1.10 1.67 -3.70
CA THR A 176 1.84 1.75 -2.43
C THR A 176 3.23 2.33 -2.62
N SER A 177 3.97 1.93 -3.64
CA SER A 177 5.28 2.51 -3.97
C SER A 177 5.17 4.00 -4.23
N LEU A 178 4.17 4.42 -5.02
CA LEU A 178 3.92 5.84 -5.30
C LEU A 178 3.55 6.64 -4.03
N LEU A 179 2.82 6.04 -3.09
CA LEU A 179 2.54 6.69 -1.80
C LEU A 179 3.82 6.91 -0.99
N ILE A 180 4.71 5.91 -0.95
CA ILE A 180 5.99 5.98 -0.23
C ILE A 180 6.89 7.06 -0.84
N ASP A 181 7.00 7.05 -2.17
CA ASP A 181 7.93 7.93 -2.90
C ASP A 181 7.45 9.38 -2.91
N ASN A 182 6.17 9.62 -3.16
CA ASN A 182 5.63 10.96 -3.35
C ASN A 182 5.26 11.64 -2.03
N PHE A 183 4.86 10.87 -1.00
CA PHE A 183 4.33 11.42 0.24
C PHE A 183 4.97 10.77 1.49
N PRO A 184 6.29 10.86 1.67
CA PRO A 184 7.01 10.20 2.77
C PRO A 184 6.54 10.68 4.15
N GLU A 185 6.08 11.92 4.29
CA GLU A 185 5.53 12.45 5.55
C GLU A 185 4.23 11.74 5.92
N THR A 186 3.28 11.63 4.98
CA THR A 186 2.05 10.85 5.17
C THR A 186 2.36 9.38 5.41
N TYR A 187 3.30 8.82 4.63
CA TYR A 187 3.73 7.43 4.82
C TYR A 187 4.30 7.18 6.21
N SER A 188 4.98 8.16 6.81
CA SER A 188 5.53 8.03 8.17
C SER A 188 4.48 7.68 9.24
N LEU A 189 3.20 7.99 9.01
CA LEU A 189 2.10 7.65 9.92
C LEU A 189 1.81 6.14 9.96
N TYR A 190 2.14 5.39 8.90
CA TYR A 190 1.89 3.95 8.82
C TYR A 190 2.68 3.12 9.83
N LYS A 191 3.82 3.63 10.29
CA LYS A 191 4.64 2.97 11.33
C LYS A 191 4.15 3.24 12.75
N GLU A 192 3.21 4.16 12.96
CA GLU A 192 2.66 4.45 14.28
C GLU A 192 1.90 3.22 14.81
N LYS A 193 2.34 2.73 15.97
CA LYS A 193 1.78 1.50 16.59
C LYS A 193 0.44 1.72 17.28
N TYR A 194 0.16 2.95 17.71
CA TYR A 194 -1.04 3.29 18.45
C TYR A 194 -1.50 4.70 18.09
N PHE A 195 -2.80 4.88 18.11
CA PHE A 195 -3.45 6.18 18.01
C PHE A 195 -4.47 6.30 19.14
N THR A 196 -4.58 7.48 19.74
CA THR A 196 -5.57 7.75 20.81
C THR A 196 -6.47 8.86 20.34
N PHE A 197 -7.77 8.58 20.25
CA PHE A 197 -8.80 9.55 19.93
C PHE A 197 -9.95 9.41 20.92
N ASN A 198 -10.54 10.53 21.40
CA ASN A 198 -11.60 10.54 22.41
C ASN A 198 -11.30 9.64 23.63
N ASN A 199 -10.07 9.67 24.13
CA ASN A 199 -9.56 8.82 25.21
C ASN A 199 -9.60 7.29 24.91
N ILE A 200 -9.84 6.89 23.65
CA ILE A 200 -9.80 5.50 23.22
C ILE A 200 -8.45 5.26 22.53
N ARG A 201 -7.60 4.44 23.18
CA ARG A 201 -6.34 4.02 22.60
C ARG A 201 -6.56 2.81 21.68
N GLN A 202 -6.19 2.95 20.41
CA GLN A 202 -6.40 1.96 19.37
C GLN A 202 -5.06 1.50 18.79
N PRO A 203 -4.80 0.18 18.72
CA PRO A 203 -3.58 -0.32 18.09
C PRO A 203 -3.69 -0.30 16.57
N ASN A 204 -2.55 -0.18 15.90
CA ASN A 204 -2.48 -0.36 14.45
C ASN A 204 -2.93 -1.80 14.08
N ARG A 205 -3.68 -1.92 12.99
CA ARG A 205 -4.15 -3.22 12.49
C ARG A 205 -3.02 -4.06 11.87
N ASN A 206 -1.93 -3.42 11.45
CA ASN A 206 -0.77 -4.11 10.91
C ASN A 206 0.11 -4.68 12.03
N ARG A 207 -0.08 -5.97 12.34
CA ARG A 207 0.66 -6.66 13.39
C ARG A 207 2.14 -6.89 13.06
N LEU A 208 2.56 -6.72 11.81
CA LEU A 208 3.97 -6.85 11.44
C LEU A 208 4.84 -5.80 12.13
N LEU A 209 4.29 -4.61 12.43
CA LEU A 209 4.98 -3.57 13.18
C LEU A 209 5.53 -4.01 14.55
N TRP A 210 5.01 -5.11 15.12
CA TRP A 210 5.50 -5.69 16.39
C TRP A 210 6.31 -6.95 16.19
N LYS A 211 6.18 -7.61 15.04
CA LYS A 211 6.82 -8.90 14.76
C LYS A 211 8.12 -8.76 14.00
N ASP A 212 8.23 -7.74 13.18
CA ASP A 212 9.36 -7.50 12.29
C ASP A 212 9.78 -6.02 12.36
N ASN A 213 10.97 -5.78 12.89
CA ASN A 213 11.51 -4.43 13.04
C ASN A 213 11.91 -3.78 11.71
N SER A 214 12.03 -4.55 10.63
CA SER A 214 12.26 -4.02 9.29
C SER A 214 10.99 -3.50 8.63
N SER A 215 9.80 -3.91 9.13
CA SER A 215 8.49 -3.47 8.60
C SER A 215 8.08 -2.12 9.21
N ASP A 216 7.73 -1.15 8.35
CA ASP A 216 7.22 0.16 8.76
C ASP A 216 5.86 0.54 8.16
N GLY A 217 5.21 -0.40 7.52
CA GLY A 217 3.87 -0.26 6.91
C GLY A 217 3.37 -1.59 6.36
N VAL A 218 2.32 -1.63 5.60
CA VAL A 218 1.48 -0.52 5.15
C VAL A 218 0.06 -0.73 5.66
N LYS A 219 -0.73 -1.57 4.98
CA LYS A 219 -2.17 -1.68 5.26
C LYS A 219 -2.62 -3.12 5.24
N THR A 220 -3.55 -3.44 6.11
CA THR A 220 -4.27 -4.72 6.11
C THR A 220 -5.71 -4.52 5.64
N GLY A 221 -6.24 -5.51 4.95
CA GLY A 221 -7.64 -5.62 4.58
C GLY A 221 -8.23 -6.94 5.04
N HIS A 222 -9.51 -6.94 5.34
CA HIS A 222 -10.29 -8.14 5.60
C HIS A 222 -11.78 -7.88 5.36
N THR A 223 -12.39 -8.72 4.56
CA THR A 223 -13.83 -8.95 4.50
C THR A 223 -14.06 -10.45 4.42
N GLU A 224 -15.29 -10.91 4.61
CA GLU A 224 -15.60 -12.34 4.48
C GLU A 224 -15.32 -12.86 3.06
N SER A 225 -15.57 -12.05 2.03
CA SER A 225 -15.35 -12.41 0.62
C SER A 225 -13.89 -12.30 0.19
N ALA A 226 -13.19 -11.24 0.61
CA ALA A 226 -11.78 -11.01 0.27
C ALA A 226 -10.83 -11.96 1.01
N GLY A 227 -11.19 -12.36 2.24
CA GLY A 227 -10.26 -12.98 3.16
C GLY A 227 -9.26 -11.97 3.74
N TYR A 228 -8.12 -12.45 4.25
CA TYR A 228 -7.05 -11.59 4.76
C TYR A 228 -6.12 -11.16 3.63
N CYS A 229 -5.93 -9.86 3.48
CA CYS A 229 -5.07 -9.27 2.46
C CYS A 229 -4.20 -8.16 3.05
N PRO A 230 -2.87 -8.35 3.12
CA PRO A 230 -1.94 -7.32 3.55
C PRO A 230 -1.17 -6.72 2.38
N VAL A 231 -0.84 -5.44 2.49
CA VAL A 231 0.30 -4.82 1.81
C VAL A 231 1.32 -4.45 2.88
N SER A 232 2.59 -4.83 2.67
CA SER A 232 3.69 -4.56 3.60
C SER A 232 4.89 -4.00 2.87
N TYR A 233 5.62 -3.12 3.55
CA TYR A 233 6.91 -2.63 3.11
C TYR A 233 7.96 -2.91 4.19
N THR A 234 9.15 -3.34 3.78
CA THR A 234 10.24 -3.66 4.67
C THR A 234 11.56 -3.08 4.17
N HIS A 235 12.33 -2.50 5.10
CA HIS A 235 13.70 -2.04 4.83
C HIS A 235 14.67 -3.20 5.07
N LEU A 236 14.78 -4.09 4.08
CA LEU A 236 15.75 -5.18 4.13
C LEU A 236 17.12 -4.67 3.72
N THR A 237 18.05 -4.56 4.68
CA THR A 237 19.47 -4.40 4.36
C THR A 237 20.06 -5.76 4.06
N LEU A 238 20.66 -5.93 2.87
CA LEU A 238 21.44 -7.12 2.58
C LEU A 238 22.54 -7.25 3.66
N PRO A 239 22.73 -8.45 4.25
CA PRO A 239 23.83 -8.66 5.18
C PRO A 239 25.13 -8.34 4.46
N THR A 240 25.90 -7.41 5.00
CA THR A 240 27.25 -7.12 4.49
C THR A 240 28.08 -8.37 4.72
N ILE A 241 28.35 -9.14 3.67
CA ILE A 241 29.30 -10.25 3.74
C ILE A 241 30.67 -9.58 3.92
N ARG A 242 31.14 -9.51 5.15
CA ARG A 242 32.58 -9.29 5.39
C ARG A 242 33.30 -10.54 4.92
N MET A 243 33.94 -10.47 3.76
CA MET A 243 34.98 -11.42 3.45
C MET A 243 36.14 -11.13 4.41
N VAL A 244 36.45 -12.11 5.24
CA VAL A 244 37.66 -12.16 6.08
C VAL A 244 38.78 -12.75 5.25
#